data_268526c74685c9b6b2690e82c8c6ffdc
#
_entry.id   268526c74685c9b6b2690e82c8c6ffdc
#
_cell.length_a   1.000
_cell.length_b   1.000
_cell.length_c   1.000
_cell.angle_alpha   90.00
_cell.angle_beta   90.00
_cell.angle_gamma   90.00
#
_symmetry.space_group_name_H-M   'P 1'
#
loop_
_entity.id
_entity.type
_entity.pdbx_description
1 polymer ?
#
loop_
_entity_poly.entity_id
_entity_poly.type
_entity_poly.pdbx_seq_one_letter_code
_entity_poly.pdbx_strand_id
1 'polypeptide(L)'
;MAQTTSAFSDIANNLLNGMGTDLFSKSGNLISGITPIFQIGFGIYIFLVALDAYNRGFNENVMDLGKRMFGWLLIIAFAFNSSQYQKIANILWMLPENLSGLLGTSTYTASALDTQSNNILTMMENIFAYAAELDVLQVSDKLMLYIGGSVAVLLAYLFFIITFAYYLIAKLSLAMVILIGPLFIGSMLFPATRQWGMNWIGQILNYSVTVVFFVILGSLQNDFFQKHLQNAVVGEIASVAQVVGLIPLFFLSTTIFILVAWSIPSIASALTGGASVNGFSRTVMSMARWAKGVKLPGRNSVKPK
;
A
#
# COMPACT_ATOMS: atom_id res chain seq x y z
N MET A 1 23.62 21.25 -15.06
CA MET A 1 23.55 20.45 -13.80
C MET A 1 22.07 20.13 -13.60
N ALA A 2 21.67 18.89 -13.88
CA ALA A 2 20.30 18.44 -13.57
C ALA A 2 20.11 18.54 -12.05
N GLN A 3 19.05 19.22 -11.61
CA GLN A 3 18.65 19.19 -10.20
C GLN A 3 18.22 17.74 -9.89
N THR A 4 18.96 17.08 -9.02
CA THR A 4 18.55 15.76 -8.52
C THR A 4 17.18 15.91 -7.86
N THR A 5 16.16 15.28 -8.43
CA THR A 5 14.81 15.29 -7.86
C THR A 5 14.75 14.31 -6.69
N SER A 6 14.31 14.77 -5.52
CA SER A 6 14.02 13.96 -4.33
C SER A 6 12.51 13.81 -4.12
N ALA A 7 11.72 14.01 -5.18
CA ALA A 7 10.26 14.12 -5.10
C ALA A 7 9.59 12.88 -4.50
N PHE A 8 10.03 11.67 -4.85
CA PHE A 8 9.46 10.44 -4.31
C PHE A 8 9.83 10.26 -2.84
N SER A 9 11.09 10.55 -2.47
CA SER A 9 11.55 10.52 -1.07
C SER A 9 10.84 11.57 -0.24
N ASP A 10 10.64 12.78 -0.75
CA ASP A 10 9.94 13.85 -0.04
C ASP A 10 8.46 13.50 0.19
N ILE A 11 7.78 12.99 -0.83
CA ILE A 11 6.38 12.53 -0.71
C ILE A 11 6.30 11.36 0.28
N ALA A 12 7.17 10.35 0.15
CA ALA A 12 7.17 9.21 1.05
C ALA A 12 7.48 9.64 2.49
N ASN A 13 8.49 10.49 2.72
CA ASN A 13 8.86 10.97 4.03
C ASN A 13 7.74 11.81 4.66
N ASN A 14 7.11 12.71 3.93
CA ASN A 14 6.01 13.52 4.44
C ASN A 14 4.77 12.68 4.78
N LEU A 15 4.45 11.68 3.96
CA LEU A 15 3.28 10.83 4.17
C LEU A 15 3.55 9.70 5.17
N LEU A 16 4.70 9.02 5.08
CA LEU A 16 4.99 7.83 5.88
C LEU A 16 5.62 8.20 7.23
N ASN A 17 6.54 9.17 7.31
CA ASN A 17 7.16 9.57 8.57
C ASN A 17 6.21 10.43 9.41
N GLY A 18 5.43 11.33 8.81
CA GLY A 18 4.37 12.05 9.52
C GLY A 18 3.26 11.15 10.05
N MET A 19 3.04 10.00 9.42
CA MET A 19 2.07 8.99 9.90
C MET A 19 2.70 7.88 10.75
N GLY A 20 3.98 7.53 10.58
CA GLY A 20 4.59 6.41 11.30
C GLY A 20 4.83 6.71 12.78
N THR A 21 5.67 7.68 13.10
CA THR A 21 6.05 7.99 14.50
C THR A 21 4.99 8.79 15.23
N ASP A 22 4.40 9.81 14.59
CA ASP A 22 3.36 10.64 15.20
C ASP A 22 2.01 9.93 15.30
N LEU A 23 1.69 9.06 14.35
CA LEU A 23 0.43 8.33 14.35
C LEU A 23 0.37 7.35 15.52
N PHE A 24 1.47 6.65 15.79
CA PHE A 24 1.50 5.69 16.88
C PHE A 24 1.54 6.37 18.26
N SER A 25 2.08 7.59 18.37
CA SER A 25 1.93 8.39 19.58
C SER A 25 0.47 8.80 19.81
N LYS A 26 -0.28 9.09 18.75
CA LYS A 26 -1.73 9.40 18.82
C LYS A 26 -2.58 8.18 19.25
N SER A 27 -2.09 6.95 19.05
CA SER A 27 -2.75 5.75 19.59
C SER A 27 -2.86 5.79 21.14
N GLY A 28 -1.91 6.45 21.80
CA GLY A 28 -1.96 6.69 23.25
C GLY A 28 -3.19 7.48 23.67
N ASN A 29 -3.56 8.53 22.92
CA ASN A 29 -4.77 9.33 23.18
C ASN A 29 -6.04 8.49 22.93
N LEU A 30 -6.05 7.66 21.91
CA LEU A 30 -7.15 6.73 21.65
C LEU A 30 -7.28 5.74 22.82
N ILE A 31 -6.18 5.14 23.28
CA ILE A 31 -6.16 4.20 24.40
C ILE A 31 -6.72 4.87 25.67
N SER A 32 -6.25 6.07 26.01
CA SER A 32 -6.75 6.79 27.20
C SER A 32 -8.25 7.10 27.12
N GLY A 33 -8.76 7.41 25.93
CA GLY A 33 -10.19 7.70 25.70
C GLY A 33 -11.08 6.45 25.77
N ILE A 34 -10.63 5.31 25.25
CA ILE A 34 -11.43 4.08 25.21
C ILE A 34 -11.32 3.22 26.50
N THR A 35 -10.20 3.31 27.23
CA THR A 35 -9.92 2.49 28.41
C THR A 35 -11.05 2.55 29.44
N PRO A 36 -11.61 3.72 29.86
CA PRO A 36 -12.71 3.76 30.84
C PRO A 36 -13.95 3.01 30.38
N ILE A 37 -14.29 3.12 29.10
CA ILE A 37 -15.47 2.45 28.50
C ILE A 37 -15.29 0.94 28.56
N PHE A 38 -14.12 0.45 28.15
CA PHE A 38 -13.81 -0.98 28.20
C PHE A 38 -13.70 -1.52 29.61
N GLN A 39 -13.16 -0.74 30.57
CA GLN A 39 -13.08 -1.15 31.98
C GLN A 39 -14.47 -1.35 32.59
N ILE A 40 -15.38 -0.40 32.39
CA ILE A 40 -16.76 -0.50 32.87
C ILE A 40 -17.47 -1.68 32.20
N GLY A 41 -17.42 -1.79 30.87
CA GLY A 41 -18.05 -2.86 30.13
C GLY A 41 -17.51 -4.23 30.52
N PHE A 42 -16.19 -4.35 30.69
CA PHE A 42 -15.55 -5.59 31.10
C PHE A 42 -15.86 -5.96 32.55
N GLY A 43 -15.95 -4.97 33.45
CA GLY A 43 -16.41 -5.18 34.83
C GLY A 43 -17.83 -5.76 34.89
N ILE A 44 -18.76 -5.20 34.12
CA ILE A 44 -20.13 -5.73 33.97
C ILE A 44 -20.10 -7.16 33.41
N TYR A 45 -19.29 -7.40 32.36
CA TYR A 45 -19.16 -8.73 31.76
C TYR A 45 -18.65 -9.78 32.77
N ILE A 46 -17.58 -9.46 33.53
CA ILE A 46 -17.08 -10.37 34.59
C ILE A 46 -18.15 -10.64 35.64
N PHE A 47 -18.89 -9.60 36.04
CA PHE A 47 -19.98 -9.76 37.01
C PHE A 47 -21.07 -10.71 36.50
N LEU A 48 -21.47 -10.59 35.25
CA LEU A 48 -22.44 -11.51 34.62
C LEU A 48 -21.90 -12.93 34.51
N VAL A 49 -20.60 -13.10 34.18
CA VAL A 49 -19.96 -14.44 34.16
C VAL A 49 -19.93 -15.05 35.56
N ALA A 50 -19.66 -14.25 36.59
CA ALA A 50 -19.68 -14.72 37.98
C ALA A 50 -21.08 -15.12 38.44
N LEU A 51 -22.11 -14.35 38.07
CA LEU A 51 -23.51 -14.72 38.35
C LEU A 51 -23.93 -16.02 37.65
N ASP A 52 -23.53 -16.19 36.39
CA ASP A 52 -23.81 -17.44 35.65
C ASP A 52 -23.11 -18.66 36.30
N ALA A 53 -21.85 -18.50 36.69
CA ALA A 53 -21.10 -19.54 37.43
C ALA A 53 -21.73 -19.87 38.76
N TYR A 54 -22.21 -18.87 39.53
CA TYR A 54 -22.92 -19.08 40.78
C TYR A 54 -24.22 -19.87 40.57
N ASN A 55 -25.01 -19.49 39.56
CA ASN A 55 -26.29 -20.19 39.26
C ASN A 55 -26.09 -21.63 38.77
N ARG A 56 -24.96 -21.94 38.13
CA ARG A 56 -24.63 -23.30 37.64
C ARG A 56 -23.86 -24.17 38.65
N GLY A 57 -23.58 -23.67 39.85
CA GLY A 57 -22.89 -24.40 40.90
C GLY A 57 -21.40 -24.63 40.72
N PHE A 58 -20.66 -23.68 40.10
CA PHE A 58 -19.20 -23.71 39.90
C PHE A 58 -18.67 -25.00 39.25
N ASN A 59 -19.42 -25.62 38.37
CA ASN A 59 -19.01 -26.84 37.68
C ASN A 59 -18.03 -26.63 36.52
N GLU A 60 -17.52 -25.38 36.30
CA GLU A 60 -16.50 -25.12 35.28
C GLU A 60 -15.14 -25.71 35.74
N ASN A 61 -14.44 -26.30 34.75
CA ASN A 61 -13.07 -26.76 34.98
C ASN A 61 -12.17 -25.53 35.26
N VAL A 62 -11.49 -25.51 36.42
CA VAL A 62 -10.59 -24.46 36.87
C VAL A 62 -9.53 -24.13 35.80
N MET A 63 -9.10 -25.12 35.02
CA MET A 63 -8.15 -24.94 33.92
C MET A 63 -8.74 -24.08 32.80
N ASP A 64 -10.01 -24.23 32.47
CA ASP A 64 -10.64 -23.46 31.39
C ASP A 64 -10.92 -22.00 31.80
N LEU A 65 -11.25 -21.81 33.07
CA LEU A 65 -11.34 -20.47 33.67
C LEU A 65 -9.94 -19.79 33.64
N GLY A 66 -8.89 -20.51 34.03
CA GLY A 66 -7.51 -20.01 33.99
C GLY A 66 -7.08 -19.58 32.58
N LYS A 67 -7.38 -20.35 31.54
CA LYS A 67 -7.10 -20.00 30.13
C LYS A 67 -7.83 -18.73 29.69
N ARG A 68 -9.11 -18.58 30.10
CA ARG A 68 -9.88 -17.36 29.79
C ARG A 68 -9.28 -16.15 30.48
N MET A 69 -8.96 -16.24 31.78
CA MET A 69 -8.33 -15.15 32.53
C MET A 69 -6.98 -14.74 31.92
N PHE A 70 -6.14 -15.70 31.53
CA PHE A 70 -4.87 -15.43 30.88
C PHE A 70 -5.07 -14.71 29.54
N GLY A 71 -6.04 -15.15 28.73
CA GLY A 71 -6.41 -14.47 27.48
C GLY A 71 -6.86 -13.01 27.70
N TRP A 72 -7.67 -12.76 28.72
CA TRP A 72 -8.11 -11.40 29.07
C TRP A 72 -6.94 -10.51 29.53
N LEU A 73 -6.03 -11.06 30.36
CA LEU A 73 -4.84 -10.32 30.80
C LEU A 73 -3.94 -9.92 29.63
N LEU A 74 -3.74 -10.83 28.65
CA LEU A 74 -3.00 -10.51 27.44
C LEU A 74 -3.67 -9.38 26.63
N ILE A 75 -4.98 -9.46 26.40
CA ILE A 75 -5.73 -8.44 25.67
C ILE A 75 -5.61 -7.09 26.38
N ILE A 76 -5.80 -7.06 27.70
CA ILE A 76 -5.69 -5.83 28.51
C ILE A 76 -4.28 -5.25 28.44
N ALA A 77 -3.24 -6.09 28.55
CA ALA A 77 -1.86 -5.66 28.50
C ALA A 77 -1.50 -5.03 27.14
N PHE A 78 -2.04 -5.54 26.04
CA PHE A 78 -1.72 -5.06 24.71
C PHE A 78 -2.67 -3.96 24.21
N ALA A 79 -3.96 -4.00 24.53
CA ALA A 79 -4.93 -3.01 24.04
C ALA A 79 -4.92 -1.70 24.85
N PHE A 80 -4.68 -1.76 26.16
CA PHE A 80 -4.85 -0.62 27.06
C PHE A 80 -3.55 -0.11 27.70
N ASN A 81 -2.40 -0.62 27.25
CA ASN A 81 -1.08 -0.10 27.63
C ASN A 81 -0.43 0.54 26.41
N SER A 82 -0.35 1.88 26.39
CA SER A 82 0.19 2.65 25.28
C SER A 82 1.61 2.24 24.90
N SER A 83 2.50 2.00 25.88
CA SER A 83 3.88 1.59 25.61
C SER A 83 3.97 0.19 24.96
N GLN A 84 3.18 -0.77 25.42
CA GLN A 84 3.18 -2.11 24.85
C GLN A 84 2.52 -2.12 23.48
N TYR A 85 1.44 -1.35 23.31
CA TYR A 85 0.79 -1.24 22.01
C TYR A 85 1.71 -0.61 20.96
N GLN A 86 2.46 0.44 21.29
CA GLN A 86 3.42 1.07 20.38
C GLN A 86 4.49 0.10 19.90
N LYS A 87 4.96 -0.82 20.76
CA LYS A 87 5.92 -1.87 20.35
C LYS A 87 5.30 -2.79 19.31
N ILE A 88 4.05 -3.23 19.53
CA ILE A 88 3.33 -4.07 18.56
C ILE A 88 3.09 -3.29 17.27
N ALA A 89 2.64 -2.05 17.35
CA ALA A 89 2.41 -1.19 16.20
C ALA A 89 3.66 -1.04 15.33
N ASN A 90 4.83 -0.84 15.95
CA ASN A 90 6.10 -0.75 15.24
C ASN A 90 6.49 -2.06 14.55
N ILE A 91 6.28 -3.21 15.22
CA ILE A 91 6.54 -4.53 14.62
C ILE A 91 5.63 -4.74 13.40
N LEU A 92 4.34 -4.44 13.53
CA LEU A 92 3.37 -4.58 12.44
C LEU A 92 3.65 -3.61 11.28
N TRP A 93 4.12 -2.39 11.59
CA TRP A 93 4.50 -1.39 10.60
C TRP A 93 5.72 -1.81 9.78
N MET A 94 6.72 -2.42 10.43
CA MET A 94 7.95 -2.90 9.80
C MET A 94 7.81 -4.28 9.15
N LEU A 95 6.70 -4.99 9.41
CA LEU A 95 6.49 -6.35 8.92
C LEU A 95 6.64 -6.48 7.39
N PRO A 96 6.05 -5.60 6.55
CA PRO A 96 6.20 -5.70 5.11
C PRO A 96 7.63 -5.51 4.63
N GLU A 97 8.37 -4.57 5.20
CA GLU A 97 9.77 -4.29 4.86
C GLU A 97 10.67 -5.46 5.24
N ASN A 98 10.48 -6.02 6.43
CA ASN A 98 11.24 -7.18 6.88
C ASN A 98 10.99 -8.39 5.97
N LEU A 99 9.73 -8.64 5.58
CA LEU A 99 9.38 -9.72 4.65
C LEU A 99 9.96 -9.48 3.25
N SER A 100 9.90 -8.25 2.75
CA SER A 100 10.47 -7.87 1.46
C SER A 100 11.99 -8.03 1.45
N GLY A 101 12.66 -7.67 2.56
CA GLY A 101 14.11 -7.85 2.73
C GLY A 101 14.53 -9.33 2.67
N LEU A 102 13.74 -10.25 3.25
CA LEU A 102 13.99 -11.69 3.17
C LEU A 102 13.87 -12.24 1.73
N LEU A 103 13.07 -11.60 0.89
CA LEU A 103 12.90 -11.96 -0.52
C LEU A 103 13.97 -11.34 -1.44
N GLY A 104 14.93 -10.59 -0.88
CA GLY A 104 15.97 -9.92 -1.65
C GLY A 104 15.47 -8.74 -2.50
N THR A 105 14.25 -8.25 -2.25
CA THR A 105 13.60 -7.17 -3.02
C THR A 105 13.77 -5.79 -2.36
N SER A 106 14.79 -5.60 -1.54
CA SER A 106 15.02 -4.37 -0.74
C SER A 106 15.30 -3.10 -1.56
N THR A 107 15.43 -3.21 -2.87
CA THR A 107 15.80 -2.08 -3.75
C THR A 107 14.63 -1.17 -4.13
N TYR A 108 13.37 -1.56 -3.86
CA TYR A 108 12.22 -0.71 -4.14
C TYR A 108 11.96 0.24 -2.96
N THR A 109 12.78 1.29 -2.88
CA THR A 109 12.66 2.38 -1.91
C THR A 109 12.30 3.69 -2.63
N ALA A 110 11.80 4.68 -1.89
CA ALA A 110 11.56 6.01 -2.44
C ALA A 110 12.84 6.62 -3.04
N SER A 111 14.00 6.37 -2.41
CA SER A 111 15.31 6.79 -2.92
C SER A 111 15.68 6.07 -4.24
N ALA A 112 15.36 4.79 -4.40
CA ALA A 112 15.54 4.10 -5.68
C ALA A 112 14.67 4.70 -6.79
N LEU A 113 13.45 5.14 -6.47
CA LEU A 113 12.57 5.83 -7.41
C LEU A 113 13.08 7.22 -7.79
N ASP A 114 13.67 7.96 -6.86
CA ASP A 114 14.34 9.23 -7.19
C ASP A 114 15.51 8.99 -8.15
N THR A 115 16.29 7.92 -7.95
CA THR A 115 17.33 7.52 -8.88
C THR A 115 16.77 7.21 -10.28
N GLN A 116 15.65 6.48 -10.36
CA GLN A 116 15.01 6.20 -11.65
C GLN A 116 14.42 7.47 -12.28
N SER A 117 13.86 8.37 -11.49
CA SER A 117 13.40 9.69 -11.98
C SER A 117 14.55 10.47 -12.61
N ASN A 118 15.71 10.51 -11.95
CA ASN A 118 16.89 11.15 -12.49
C ASN A 118 17.40 10.48 -13.77
N ASN A 119 17.36 9.15 -13.84
CA ASN A 119 17.70 8.39 -15.04
C ASN A 119 16.75 8.72 -16.22
N ILE A 120 15.45 8.89 -15.96
CA ILE A 120 14.46 9.30 -16.97
C ILE A 120 14.76 10.73 -17.47
N LEU A 121 15.11 11.65 -16.58
CA LEU A 121 15.51 13.01 -16.96
C LEU A 121 16.79 13.02 -17.79
N THR A 122 17.80 12.25 -17.39
CA THR A 122 19.04 12.11 -18.17
C THR A 122 18.78 11.51 -19.55
N MET A 123 17.90 10.51 -19.65
CA MET A 123 17.46 9.97 -20.92
C MET A 123 16.82 11.07 -21.82
N MET A 124 15.96 11.89 -21.25
CA MET A 124 15.35 13.01 -21.96
C MET A 124 16.39 14.01 -22.47
N GLU A 125 17.32 14.41 -21.60
CA GLU A 125 18.42 15.33 -21.95
C GLU A 125 19.27 14.76 -23.09
N ASN A 126 19.63 13.47 -23.04
CA ASN A 126 20.41 12.80 -24.08
C ASN A 126 19.66 12.72 -25.42
N ILE A 127 18.35 12.40 -25.39
CA ILE A 127 17.51 12.39 -26.61
C ILE A 127 17.44 13.77 -27.24
N PHE A 128 17.27 14.82 -26.44
CA PHE A 128 17.17 16.19 -26.93
C PHE A 128 18.52 16.76 -27.40
N ALA A 129 19.62 16.38 -26.74
CA ALA A 129 20.97 16.70 -27.20
C ALA A 129 21.24 16.07 -28.56
N TYR A 130 20.97 14.78 -28.74
CA TYR A 130 21.10 14.12 -30.02
C TYR A 130 20.24 14.77 -31.14
N ALA A 131 18.99 15.15 -30.80
CA ALA A 131 18.13 15.86 -31.73
C ALA A 131 18.70 17.24 -32.12
N ALA A 132 19.40 17.93 -31.23
CA ALA A 132 20.02 19.22 -31.51
C ALA A 132 21.22 19.09 -32.44
N GLU A 133 21.98 18.00 -32.36
CA GLU A 133 23.18 17.75 -33.20
C GLU A 133 22.85 17.34 -34.63
N LEU A 134 21.63 16.88 -34.95
CA LEU A 134 21.21 16.56 -36.31
C LEU A 134 21.28 17.77 -37.23
N ASP A 135 21.46 17.54 -38.53
CA ASP A 135 21.51 18.60 -39.56
C ASP A 135 20.16 19.39 -39.65
N VAL A 136 20.26 20.63 -39.99
CA VAL A 136 19.09 21.52 -40.21
C VAL A 136 18.13 20.98 -41.27
N LEU A 137 18.63 20.19 -42.23
CA LEU A 137 17.81 19.56 -43.25
C LEU A 137 17.00 18.34 -42.75
N GLN A 138 17.33 17.79 -41.61
CA GLN A 138 16.66 16.60 -40.99
C GLN A 138 15.51 17.01 -40.04
N VAL A 139 14.64 17.92 -40.49
CA VAL A 139 13.54 18.47 -39.67
C VAL A 139 12.59 17.37 -39.20
N SER A 140 12.27 16.37 -40.02
CA SER A 140 11.38 15.26 -39.68
C SER A 140 11.95 14.43 -38.55
N ASP A 141 13.24 14.12 -38.57
CA ASP A 141 13.94 13.31 -37.60
C ASP A 141 14.05 14.04 -36.24
N LYS A 142 14.35 15.34 -36.28
CA LYS A 142 14.31 16.22 -35.11
C LYS A 142 12.94 16.21 -34.45
N LEU A 143 11.88 16.40 -35.24
CA LEU A 143 10.50 16.42 -34.72
C LEU A 143 10.11 15.07 -34.12
N MET A 144 10.48 13.95 -34.77
CA MET A 144 10.28 12.61 -34.27
C MET A 144 11.00 12.39 -32.94
N LEU A 145 12.23 12.86 -32.78
CA LEU A 145 12.99 12.74 -31.53
C LEU A 145 12.36 13.56 -30.39
N TYR A 146 11.98 14.81 -30.65
CA TYR A 146 11.34 15.62 -29.59
C TYR A 146 9.99 15.09 -29.17
N ILE A 147 9.11 14.72 -30.09
CA ILE A 147 7.79 14.19 -29.79
C ILE A 147 7.93 12.76 -29.21
N GLY A 148 8.67 11.89 -29.89
CA GLY A 148 8.86 10.51 -29.48
C GLY A 148 9.57 10.39 -28.13
N GLY A 149 10.60 11.19 -27.91
CA GLY A 149 11.29 11.29 -26.63
C GLY A 149 10.38 11.76 -25.49
N SER A 150 9.59 12.80 -25.73
CA SER A 150 8.62 13.29 -24.74
C SER A 150 7.57 12.24 -24.39
N VAL A 151 7.06 11.50 -25.38
CA VAL A 151 6.10 10.42 -25.15
C VAL A 151 6.75 9.25 -24.39
N ALA A 152 7.99 8.87 -24.74
CA ALA A 152 8.72 7.80 -24.04
C ALA A 152 8.95 8.18 -22.57
N VAL A 153 9.37 9.41 -22.28
CA VAL A 153 9.54 9.93 -20.92
C VAL A 153 8.23 9.90 -20.13
N LEU A 154 7.13 10.35 -20.71
CA LEU A 154 5.82 10.32 -20.08
C LEU A 154 5.39 8.89 -19.73
N LEU A 155 5.58 7.93 -20.63
CA LEU A 155 5.28 6.53 -20.39
C LEU A 155 6.17 5.93 -19.30
N ALA A 156 7.47 6.27 -19.28
CA ALA A 156 8.40 5.86 -18.23
C ALA A 156 7.99 6.38 -16.84
N TYR A 157 7.56 7.64 -16.74
CA TYR A 157 7.02 8.17 -15.48
C TYR A 157 5.73 7.47 -15.07
N LEU A 158 4.78 7.25 -15.98
CA LEU A 158 3.54 6.52 -15.69
C LEU A 158 3.82 5.10 -15.19
N PHE A 159 4.84 4.45 -15.75
CA PHE A 159 5.28 3.12 -15.36
C PHE A 159 5.62 3.03 -13.86
N PHE A 160 6.36 4.01 -13.32
CA PHE A 160 6.76 4.03 -11.91
C PHE A 160 5.71 4.64 -10.98
N ILE A 161 5.09 5.76 -11.38
CA ILE A 161 4.16 6.50 -10.52
C ILE A 161 2.98 5.63 -10.07
N ILE A 162 2.43 4.82 -10.96
CA ILE A 162 1.25 3.99 -10.64
C ILE A 162 1.59 2.97 -9.56
N THR A 163 2.69 2.23 -9.70
CA THR A 163 3.10 1.24 -8.69
C THR A 163 3.44 1.90 -7.35
N PHE A 164 4.14 3.05 -7.40
CA PHE A 164 4.46 3.83 -6.20
C PHE A 164 3.21 4.33 -5.48
N ALA A 165 2.23 4.85 -6.22
CA ALA A 165 0.97 5.31 -5.64
C ALA A 165 0.22 4.17 -4.95
N TYR A 166 0.14 3.00 -5.56
CA TYR A 166 -0.48 1.82 -4.94
C TYR A 166 0.27 1.34 -3.71
N TYR A 167 1.61 1.32 -3.76
CA TYR A 167 2.45 1.02 -2.59
C TYR A 167 2.15 1.97 -1.43
N LEU A 168 2.15 3.29 -1.69
CA LEU A 168 1.85 4.29 -0.67
C LEU A 168 0.44 4.11 -0.09
N ILE A 169 -0.56 3.89 -0.93
CA ILE A 169 -1.94 3.69 -0.48
C ILE A 169 -2.04 2.45 0.42
N ALA A 170 -1.41 1.34 0.04
CA ALA A 170 -1.40 0.13 0.86
C ALA A 170 -0.71 0.36 2.20
N LYS A 171 0.43 1.05 2.20
CA LYS A 171 1.20 1.37 3.40
C LYS A 171 0.44 2.32 4.33
N LEU A 172 -0.18 3.37 3.78
CA LEU A 172 -1.02 4.31 4.55
C LEU A 172 -2.25 3.61 5.13
N SER A 173 -2.88 2.70 4.37
CA SER A 173 -4.00 1.90 4.86
C SER A 173 -3.58 1.00 6.02
N LEU A 174 -2.41 0.38 5.95
CA LEU A 174 -1.82 -0.37 7.05
C LEU A 174 -1.65 0.50 8.30
N ALA A 175 -1.10 1.72 8.15
CA ALA A 175 -0.93 2.66 9.26
C ALA A 175 -2.26 3.03 9.93
N MET A 176 -3.29 3.32 9.14
CA MET A 176 -4.62 3.64 9.66
C MET A 176 -5.25 2.48 10.42
N VAL A 177 -5.11 1.25 9.90
CA VAL A 177 -5.63 0.05 10.58
C VAL A 177 -4.87 -0.23 11.87
N ILE A 178 -3.55 -0.02 11.90
CA ILE A 178 -2.75 -0.13 13.12
C ILE A 178 -3.20 0.93 14.14
N LEU A 179 -3.42 2.17 13.73
CA LEU A 179 -3.82 3.27 14.64
C LEU A 179 -5.06 2.93 15.48
N ILE A 180 -6.08 2.34 14.85
CA ILE A 180 -7.35 1.99 15.50
C ILE A 180 -7.32 0.62 16.20
N GLY A 181 -6.17 -0.07 16.18
CA GLY A 181 -5.99 -1.40 16.74
C GLY A 181 -6.40 -1.59 18.19
N PRO A 182 -6.11 -0.65 19.12
CA PRO A 182 -6.51 -0.80 20.51
C PRO A 182 -8.02 -1.04 20.69
N LEU A 183 -8.86 -0.39 19.88
CA LEU A 183 -10.31 -0.58 19.90
C LEU A 183 -10.68 -2.02 19.49
N PHE A 184 -10.07 -2.55 18.44
CA PHE A 184 -10.36 -3.88 17.91
C PHE A 184 -9.78 -5.01 18.78
N ILE A 185 -8.56 -4.82 19.31
CA ILE A 185 -7.98 -5.76 20.27
C ILE A 185 -8.81 -5.77 21.55
N GLY A 186 -9.21 -4.59 22.06
CA GLY A 186 -10.09 -4.47 23.22
C GLY A 186 -11.45 -5.17 23.01
N SER A 187 -12.01 -5.10 21.80
CA SER A 187 -13.27 -5.79 21.48
C SER A 187 -13.19 -7.32 21.62
N MET A 188 -11.99 -7.91 21.61
CA MET A 188 -11.78 -9.36 21.81
C MET A 188 -12.04 -9.81 23.27
N LEU A 189 -12.16 -8.88 24.22
CA LEU A 189 -12.57 -9.19 25.60
C LEU A 189 -13.97 -9.77 25.67
N PHE A 190 -14.85 -9.40 24.74
CA PHE A 190 -16.23 -9.80 24.75
C PHE A 190 -16.51 -10.85 23.66
N PRO A 191 -17.17 -11.97 23.99
CA PRO A 191 -17.49 -13.01 22.99
C PRO A 191 -18.26 -12.50 21.79
N ALA A 192 -19.21 -11.58 22.00
CA ALA A 192 -20.05 -11.00 20.94
C ALA A 192 -19.29 -10.19 19.90
N THR A 193 -18.20 -9.51 20.30
CA THR A 193 -17.41 -8.62 19.42
C THR A 193 -16.02 -9.17 19.10
N ARG A 194 -15.69 -10.39 19.56
CA ARG A 194 -14.39 -11.03 19.33
C ARG A 194 -14.02 -11.12 17.85
N GLN A 195 -15.02 -11.33 17.00
CA GLN A 195 -14.83 -11.42 15.56
C GLN A 195 -14.27 -10.13 14.96
N TRP A 196 -14.55 -8.96 15.55
CA TRP A 196 -14.02 -7.68 15.10
C TRP A 196 -12.49 -7.63 15.23
N GLY A 197 -11.96 -8.11 16.35
CA GLY A 197 -10.52 -8.20 16.53
C GLY A 197 -9.86 -9.19 15.56
N MET A 198 -10.50 -10.33 15.29
CA MET A 198 -10.01 -11.29 14.29
C MET A 198 -10.00 -10.70 12.89
N ASN A 199 -11.05 -9.96 12.53
CA ASN A 199 -11.11 -9.25 11.24
C ASN A 199 -10.02 -8.18 11.14
N TRP A 200 -9.70 -7.49 12.23
CA TRP A 200 -8.62 -6.50 12.29
C TRP A 200 -7.26 -7.16 12.02
N ILE A 201 -6.96 -8.31 12.62
CA ILE A 201 -5.74 -9.08 12.35
C ILE A 201 -5.68 -9.46 10.86
N GLY A 202 -6.79 -9.94 10.30
CA GLY A 202 -6.90 -10.27 8.88
C GLY A 202 -6.60 -9.07 7.97
N GLN A 203 -7.07 -7.86 8.34
CA GLN A 203 -6.79 -6.63 7.58
C GLN A 203 -5.31 -6.22 7.63
N ILE A 204 -4.66 -6.34 8.80
CA ILE A 204 -3.23 -6.08 8.92
C ILE A 204 -2.44 -7.01 8.00
N LEU A 205 -2.71 -8.31 8.04
CA LEU A 205 -2.06 -9.29 7.18
C LEU A 205 -2.31 -8.98 5.70
N ASN A 206 -3.54 -8.60 5.34
CA ASN A 206 -3.90 -8.26 3.97
C ASN A 206 -3.10 -7.06 3.46
N TYR A 207 -3.08 -5.94 4.21
CA TYR A 207 -2.31 -4.77 3.79
C TYR A 207 -0.80 -5.04 3.81
N SER A 208 -0.30 -5.82 4.77
CA SER A 208 1.11 -6.20 4.81
C SER A 208 1.52 -7.00 3.57
N VAL A 209 0.75 -8.02 3.20
CA VAL A 209 0.99 -8.81 1.98
C VAL A 209 0.85 -7.95 0.73
N THR A 210 -0.13 -7.04 0.70
CA THR A 210 -0.31 -6.10 -0.41
C THR A 210 0.92 -5.22 -0.60
N VAL A 211 1.49 -4.67 0.49
CA VAL A 211 2.72 -3.87 0.44
C VAL A 211 3.88 -4.70 -0.09
N VAL A 212 4.07 -5.93 0.42
CA VAL A 212 5.13 -6.85 -0.06
C VAL A 212 5.01 -7.08 -1.57
N PHE A 213 3.81 -7.35 -2.08
CA PHE A 213 3.61 -7.56 -3.51
C PHE A 213 3.93 -6.31 -4.35
N PHE A 214 3.61 -5.12 -3.85
CA PHE A 214 3.99 -3.89 -4.55
C PHE A 214 5.51 -3.63 -4.50
N VAL A 215 6.19 -4.02 -3.43
CA VAL A 215 7.66 -3.97 -3.37
C VAL A 215 8.28 -4.93 -4.39
N ILE A 216 7.77 -6.16 -4.49
CA ILE A 216 8.22 -7.13 -5.51
C ILE A 216 7.96 -6.59 -6.92
N LEU A 217 6.75 -6.09 -7.19
CA LEU A 217 6.40 -5.54 -8.50
C LEU A 217 7.30 -4.36 -8.87
N GLY A 218 7.56 -3.46 -7.92
CA GLY A 218 8.45 -2.32 -8.12
C GLY A 218 9.91 -2.73 -8.36
N SER A 219 10.40 -3.77 -7.68
CA SER A 219 11.72 -4.34 -7.93
C SER A 219 11.81 -4.88 -9.36
N LEU A 220 10.81 -5.64 -9.81
CA LEU A 220 10.74 -6.13 -11.19
C LEU A 220 10.68 -4.99 -12.22
N GLN A 221 9.96 -3.91 -11.90
CA GLN A 221 9.92 -2.70 -12.73
C GLN A 221 11.30 -2.06 -12.84
N ASN A 222 12.00 -1.94 -11.72
CA ASN A 222 13.35 -1.38 -11.67
C ASN A 222 14.32 -2.19 -12.53
N ASP A 223 14.31 -3.51 -12.38
CA ASP A 223 15.18 -4.42 -13.15
C ASP A 223 14.88 -4.36 -14.66
N PHE A 224 13.59 -4.31 -15.01
CA PHE A 224 13.17 -4.14 -16.40
C PHE A 224 13.65 -2.82 -16.98
N PHE A 225 13.49 -1.73 -16.24
CA PHE A 225 13.92 -0.41 -16.67
C PHE A 225 15.44 -0.33 -16.86
N GLN A 226 16.21 -0.81 -15.89
CA GLN A 226 17.67 -0.86 -15.96
C GLN A 226 18.13 -1.62 -17.20
N LYS A 227 17.57 -2.80 -17.45
CA LYS A 227 17.97 -3.67 -18.55
C LYS A 227 17.68 -3.07 -19.94
N HIS A 228 16.57 -2.36 -20.09
CA HIS A 228 16.13 -1.87 -21.41
C HIS A 228 16.54 -0.44 -21.71
N LEU A 229 16.95 0.34 -20.71
CA LEU A 229 17.23 1.77 -20.86
C LEU A 229 18.68 2.16 -20.64
N GLN A 230 19.52 1.24 -20.20
CA GLN A 230 20.90 1.55 -19.85
C GLN A 230 21.63 2.27 -20.99
N ASN A 231 21.40 1.90 -22.25
CA ASN A 231 22.00 2.53 -23.41
C ASN A 231 21.49 3.96 -23.64
N ALA A 232 20.18 4.20 -23.44
CA ALA A 232 19.59 5.53 -23.61
C ALA A 232 19.93 6.50 -22.47
N VAL A 233 20.24 5.97 -21.28
CA VAL A 233 20.65 6.76 -20.11
C VAL A 233 22.12 7.14 -20.19
N VAL A 234 22.98 6.26 -20.69
CA VAL A 234 24.43 6.48 -20.78
C VAL A 234 24.85 7.40 -21.95
N GLY A 235 23.91 7.76 -22.83
CA GLY A 235 24.16 8.75 -23.90
C GLY A 235 24.53 8.12 -25.27
N GLU A 236 24.48 6.82 -25.42
CA GLU A 236 24.74 6.11 -26.69
C GLU A 236 23.46 6.00 -27.54
N ILE A 237 22.87 7.12 -27.90
CA ILE A 237 21.73 7.14 -28.85
C ILE A 237 22.31 7.06 -30.26
N ALA A 238 22.20 5.89 -30.88
CA ALA A 238 22.78 5.65 -32.19
C ALA A 238 21.83 6.03 -33.36
N SER A 239 20.52 6.13 -33.14
CA SER A 239 19.56 6.40 -34.20
C SER A 239 18.19 6.85 -33.69
N VAL A 240 17.43 7.56 -34.55
CA VAL A 240 16.03 7.92 -34.36
C VAL A 240 15.16 6.68 -34.10
N ALA A 241 15.42 5.59 -34.84
CA ALA A 241 14.68 4.34 -34.71
C ALA A 241 14.79 3.72 -33.30
N GLN A 242 15.92 3.89 -32.62
CA GLN A 242 16.13 3.44 -31.24
C GLN A 242 15.18 4.16 -30.27
N VAL A 243 15.06 5.48 -30.37
CA VAL A 243 14.18 6.29 -29.51
C VAL A 243 12.70 5.99 -29.79
N VAL A 244 12.32 5.91 -31.07
CA VAL A 244 10.94 5.56 -31.46
C VAL A 244 10.57 4.15 -30.99
N GLY A 245 11.53 3.21 -31.01
CA GLY A 245 11.35 1.85 -30.50
C GLY A 245 11.09 1.74 -29.00
N LEU A 246 11.45 2.76 -28.20
CA LEU A 246 11.13 2.78 -26.77
C LEU A 246 9.63 2.97 -26.50
N ILE A 247 8.91 3.64 -27.39
CA ILE A 247 7.49 3.96 -27.19
C ILE A 247 6.63 2.69 -27.07
N PRO A 248 6.62 1.76 -28.06
CA PRO A 248 5.83 0.52 -27.94
C PRO A 248 6.30 -0.36 -26.78
N LEU A 249 7.60 -0.39 -26.50
CA LEU A 249 8.16 -1.13 -25.36
C LEU A 249 7.60 -0.61 -24.05
N PHE A 250 7.65 0.70 -23.80
CA PHE A 250 7.11 1.31 -22.59
C PHE A 250 5.59 1.22 -22.52
N PHE A 251 4.90 1.42 -23.63
CA PHE A 251 3.44 1.30 -23.66
C PHE A 251 2.98 -0.10 -23.28
N LEU A 252 3.59 -1.14 -23.86
CA LEU A 252 3.25 -2.52 -23.58
C LEU A 252 3.59 -2.90 -22.13
N SER A 253 4.82 -2.59 -21.68
CA SER A 253 5.25 -2.88 -20.33
C SER A 253 4.40 -2.15 -19.29
N THR A 254 4.14 -0.85 -19.45
CA THR A 254 3.27 -0.07 -18.56
C THR A 254 1.88 -0.69 -18.47
N THR A 255 1.31 -1.09 -19.62
CA THR A 255 -0.02 -1.75 -19.65
C THR A 255 -0.03 -3.05 -18.85
N ILE A 256 0.97 -3.92 -19.06
CA ILE A 256 1.08 -5.19 -18.34
C ILE A 256 1.24 -4.95 -16.83
N PHE A 257 2.13 -4.05 -16.43
CA PHE A 257 2.36 -3.78 -15.00
C PHE A 257 1.15 -3.15 -14.32
N ILE A 258 0.38 -2.31 -15.02
CA ILE A 258 -0.89 -1.78 -14.50
C ILE A 258 -1.90 -2.90 -14.26
N LEU A 259 -2.05 -3.84 -15.20
CA LEU A 259 -2.95 -4.99 -15.04
C LEU A 259 -2.54 -5.87 -13.86
N VAL A 260 -1.24 -6.13 -13.69
CA VAL A 260 -0.71 -6.84 -12.54
C VAL A 260 -0.96 -6.06 -11.25
N ALA A 261 -0.68 -4.76 -11.20
CA ALA A 261 -0.93 -3.92 -10.04
C ALA A 261 -2.40 -3.94 -9.61
N TRP A 262 -3.34 -3.97 -10.54
CA TRP A 262 -4.78 -4.07 -10.23
C TRP A 262 -5.18 -5.41 -9.63
N SER A 263 -4.47 -6.49 -9.94
CA SER A 263 -4.75 -7.82 -9.40
C SER A 263 -4.20 -8.03 -7.98
N ILE A 264 -3.15 -7.32 -7.58
CA ILE A 264 -2.46 -7.48 -6.30
C ILE A 264 -3.39 -7.43 -5.09
N PRO A 265 -4.30 -6.42 -4.91
CA PRO A 265 -5.16 -6.37 -3.74
C PRO A 265 -6.12 -7.55 -3.63
N SER A 266 -6.58 -8.08 -4.76
CA SER A 266 -7.47 -9.25 -4.77
C SER A 266 -6.72 -10.54 -4.43
N ILE A 267 -5.48 -10.69 -4.90
CA ILE A 267 -4.61 -11.82 -4.57
C ILE A 267 -4.27 -11.80 -3.07
N ALA A 268 -3.86 -10.65 -2.55
CA ALA A 268 -3.57 -10.48 -1.14
C ALA A 268 -4.79 -10.81 -0.25
N SER A 269 -5.98 -10.34 -0.64
CA SER A 269 -7.23 -10.65 0.05
C SER A 269 -7.56 -12.15 0.03
N ALA A 270 -7.36 -12.82 -1.09
CA ALA A 270 -7.58 -14.26 -1.20
C ALA A 270 -6.64 -15.06 -0.30
N LEU A 271 -5.38 -14.66 -0.19
CA LEU A 271 -4.37 -15.32 0.66
C LEU A 271 -4.60 -15.10 2.15
N THR A 272 -5.18 -13.98 2.55
CA THR A 272 -5.38 -13.60 3.96
C THR A 272 -6.78 -13.91 4.50
N GLY A 273 -7.56 -14.74 3.79
CA GLY A 273 -8.86 -15.22 4.25
C GLY A 273 -10.05 -14.32 3.93
N GLY A 274 -9.95 -13.47 2.89
CA GLY A 274 -11.12 -12.82 2.28
C GLY A 274 -11.70 -11.63 3.02
N ALA A 275 -10.92 -10.94 3.85
CA ALA A 275 -11.25 -9.58 4.27
C ALA A 275 -11.19 -8.68 3.02
N SER A 276 -12.25 -8.70 2.21
CA SER A 276 -12.27 -8.15 0.86
C SER A 276 -12.02 -6.65 0.86
N VAL A 277 -10.87 -6.24 0.33
CA VAL A 277 -10.56 -4.85 -0.09
C VAL A 277 -11.33 -4.52 -1.40
N ASN A 278 -12.53 -5.08 -1.58
CA ASN A 278 -13.39 -4.80 -2.73
C ASN A 278 -13.82 -3.33 -2.85
N GLY A 279 -13.55 -2.52 -1.80
CA GLY A 279 -13.76 -1.08 -1.83
C GLY A 279 -12.77 -0.35 -2.75
N PHE A 280 -11.49 -0.77 -2.76
CA PHE A 280 -10.44 -0.03 -3.46
C PHE A 280 -10.57 -0.10 -4.98
N SER A 281 -10.74 -1.29 -5.54
CA SER A 281 -10.95 -1.46 -6.99
C SER A 281 -12.27 -0.82 -7.46
N ARG A 282 -13.33 -0.83 -6.62
CA ARG A 282 -14.58 -0.12 -6.90
C ARG A 282 -14.40 1.40 -6.88
N THR A 283 -13.63 1.94 -5.94
CA THR A 283 -13.38 3.39 -5.85
C THR A 283 -12.56 3.88 -7.03
N VAL A 284 -11.48 3.19 -7.41
CA VAL A 284 -10.68 3.52 -8.59
C VAL A 284 -11.50 3.37 -9.88
N MET A 285 -12.31 2.31 -9.99
CA MET A 285 -13.17 2.11 -11.16
C MET A 285 -14.32 3.15 -11.22
N SER A 286 -14.83 3.63 -10.09
CA SER A 286 -15.82 4.71 -10.02
C SER A 286 -15.22 6.05 -10.42
N MET A 287 -13.99 6.35 -10.00
CA MET A 287 -13.26 7.55 -10.41
C MET A 287 -12.93 7.53 -11.91
N ALA A 288 -12.50 6.38 -12.43
CA ALA A 288 -12.24 6.22 -13.87
C ALA A 288 -13.50 6.34 -14.73
N ARG A 289 -14.66 5.89 -14.24
CA ARG A 289 -15.96 6.08 -14.90
C ARG A 289 -16.43 7.53 -14.85
N TRP A 290 -16.20 8.21 -13.72
CA TRP A 290 -16.53 9.61 -13.57
C TRP A 290 -15.70 10.49 -14.52
N ALA A 291 -14.39 10.21 -14.64
CA ALA A 291 -13.50 10.88 -15.58
C ALA A 291 -13.89 10.65 -17.05
N LYS A 292 -14.53 9.52 -17.39
CA LYS A 292 -14.99 9.21 -18.76
C LYS A 292 -16.40 9.72 -19.10
N GLY A 293 -17.12 10.39 -18.18
CA GLY A 293 -18.44 10.97 -18.44
C GLY A 293 -19.52 9.96 -18.88
N VAL A 294 -19.35 8.67 -18.59
CA VAL A 294 -20.28 7.60 -19.02
C VAL A 294 -21.54 7.66 -18.17
N LYS A 295 -22.65 8.15 -18.75
CA LYS A 295 -23.99 8.05 -18.18
C LYS A 295 -24.35 6.56 -18.06
N LEU A 296 -24.66 6.11 -16.84
CA LEU A 296 -25.20 4.77 -16.62
C LEU A 296 -26.56 4.64 -17.34
N PRO A 297 -26.81 3.58 -18.11
CA PRO A 297 -28.14 3.32 -18.64
C PRO A 297 -29.12 3.14 -17.47
N GLY A 298 -30.22 3.87 -17.52
CA GLY A 298 -31.27 3.85 -16.50
C GLY A 298 -31.77 2.42 -16.22
N ARG A 299 -31.83 2.07 -14.96
CA ARG A 299 -32.40 0.82 -14.46
C ARG A 299 -33.89 0.87 -14.73
N ASN A 300 -34.36 0.20 -15.78
CA ASN A 300 -35.78 0.04 -16.05
C ASN A 300 -36.44 -0.69 -14.87
N SER A 301 -37.27 0.03 -14.14
CA SER A 301 -38.16 -0.53 -13.13
C SER A 301 -39.18 -1.43 -13.81
N VAL A 302 -39.01 -2.74 -13.68
CA VAL A 302 -40.06 -3.72 -14.01
C VAL A 302 -41.14 -3.58 -12.95
N LYS A 303 -42.32 -3.05 -13.34
CA LYS A 303 -43.51 -3.07 -12.49
C LYS A 303 -44.06 -4.51 -12.49
N PRO A 304 -44.35 -5.09 -11.31
CA PRO A 304 -45.07 -6.36 -11.26
C PRO A 304 -46.52 -6.11 -11.66
N LYS A 305 -47.07 -7.04 -12.46
CA LYS A 305 -48.50 -7.18 -12.70
C LYS A 305 -49.15 -7.93 -11.55
#